data_f28747eb5ed1706d4b7b6b0e812b76f9
#
_entry.id   f28747eb5ed1706d4b7b6b0e812b76f9
#
_cell.length_a   1.000
_cell.length_b   1.000
_cell.length_c   1.000
_cell.angle_alpha   90.00
_cell.angle_beta   90.00
_cell.angle_gamma   90.00
#
_symmetry.space_group_name_H-M   'P 1'
#
loop_
_entity.id
_entity.type
_entity.pdbx_description
1 polymer ?
#
loop_
_entity_poly.entity_id
_entity_poly.type
_entity_poly.pdbx_seq_one_letter_code
_entity_poly.pdbx_strand_id
1 'polypeptide(L)'
;YKDIMISNRIDKLKRNCKYSGDIMDLLDSIEDGNYVTEFINSFTTNKTHFFREDFHFVDLRDRVLPNFANSGTKINMYCSASSTGEEPYSMAMTVLETMELLGKTINASIIATDIDTNVLQYAANGIYRFSKSSKEFPSWIRPQKYFKRRIQKNLSGEEVLIKVNDELKKMITFHVMNLSDNS
;
A
#
# COMPACT_ATOMS: atom_id res chain seq x y z
N TYR A 1 -24.37 13.27 5.11
CA TYR A 1 -22.95 12.96 4.87
C TYR A 1 -22.77 11.53 4.34
N LYS A 2 -23.47 10.53 4.92
CA LYS A 2 -23.42 9.15 4.44
C LYS A 2 -24.01 9.00 3.04
N ASP A 3 -25.10 9.67 2.74
CA ASP A 3 -25.79 9.57 1.45
C ASP A 3 -24.95 10.09 0.29
N ILE A 4 -24.26 11.22 0.46
CA ILE A 4 -23.33 11.76 -0.54
C ILE A 4 -22.17 10.80 -0.78
N MET A 5 -21.67 10.16 0.27
CA MET A 5 -20.58 9.19 0.16
C MET A 5 -21.02 7.95 -0.61
N ILE A 6 -22.23 7.44 -0.33
CA ILE A 6 -22.82 6.31 -1.03
C ILE A 6 -23.04 6.65 -2.50
N SER A 7 -23.65 7.80 -2.80
CA SER A 7 -23.85 8.28 -4.16
C SER A 7 -22.54 8.33 -4.96
N ASN A 8 -21.49 8.92 -4.40
CA ASN A 8 -20.19 8.98 -5.06
C ASN A 8 -19.60 7.60 -5.33
N ARG A 9 -19.84 6.62 -4.46
CA ARG A 9 -19.37 5.23 -4.65
C ARG A 9 -20.16 4.51 -5.72
N ILE A 10 -21.47 4.73 -5.79
CA ILE A 10 -22.34 4.22 -6.85
C ILE A 10 -21.90 4.80 -8.21
N ASP A 11 -21.63 6.09 -8.30
CA ASP A 11 -21.14 6.72 -9.53
C ASP A 11 -19.79 6.15 -9.94
N LYS A 12 -18.89 5.89 -8.98
CA LYS A 12 -17.62 5.21 -9.23
C LYS A 12 -17.84 3.80 -9.75
N LEU A 13 -18.76 3.04 -9.15
CA LEU A 13 -19.12 1.70 -9.58
C LEU A 13 -19.63 1.67 -11.01
N LYS A 14 -20.63 2.51 -11.35
CA LYS A 14 -21.16 2.62 -12.71
C LYS A 14 -20.07 2.93 -13.75
N ARG A 15 -19.16 3.84 -13.41
CA ARG A 15 -18.01 4.15 -14.29
C ARG A 15 -17.08 2.96 -14.48
N ASN A 16 -16.76 2.24 -13.39
CA ASN A 16 -15.87 1.08 -13.44
C ASN A 16 -16.47 -0.06 -14.28
N CYS A 17 -17.78 -0.30 -14.14
CA CYS A 17 -18.51 -1.31 -14.92
C CYS A 17 -18.85 -0.84 -16.35
N LYS A 18 -18.60 0.44 -16.68
CA LYS A 18 -19.08 1.10 -17.93
C LYS A 18 -20.60 0.93 -18.11
N TYR A 19 -21.34 0.99 -17.03
CA TYR A 19 -22.77 0.73 -16.96
C TYR A 19 -23.57 2.02 -16.93
N SER A 20 -24.57 2.16 -17.82
CA SER A 20 -25.41 3.35 -17.95
C SER A 20 -26.88 3.13 -17.57
N GLY A 21 -27.24 1.90 -17.19
CA GLY A 21 -28.61 1.53 -16.82
C GLY A 21 -29.01 1.91 -15.38
N ASP A 22 -30.10 1.34 -14.93
CA ASP A 22 -30.60 1.52 -13.56
C ASP A 22 -29.65 0.88 -12.54
N ILE A 23 -29.62 1.44 -11.35
CA ILE A 23 -28.73 0.93 -10.28
C ILE A 23 -29.23 -0.41 -9.72
N MET A 24 -30.55 -0.64 -9.69
CA MET A 24 -31.09 -1.89 -9.19
C MET A 24 -30.72 -3.04 -10.09
N ASP A 25 -30.84 -2.87 -11.41
CA ASP A 25 -30.41 -3.90 -12.39
C ASP A 25 -28.91 -4.22 -12.27
N LEU A 26 -28.08 -3.20 -11.94
CA LEU A 26 -26.66 -3.41 -11.71
C LEU A 26 -26.43 -4.21 -10.42
N LEU A 27 -27.16 -3.93 -9.34
CA LEU A 27 -27.05 -4.66 -8.08
C LEU A 27 -27.49 -6.11 -8.23
N ASP A 28 -28.60 -6.37 -8.93
CA ASP A 28 -29.06 -7.72 -9.24
C ASP A 28 -27.98 -8.49 -10.03
N SER A 29 -27.36 -7.84 -11.00
CA SER A 29 -26.24 -8.43 -11.75
C SER A 29 -25.03 -8.75 -10.88
N ILE A 30 -24.75 -7.94 -9.84
CA ILE A 30 -23.66 -8.20 -8.86
C ILE A 30 -24.04 -9.41 -7.97
N GLU A 31 -25.28 -9.52 -7.53
CA GLU A 31 -25.76 -10.69 -6.77
C GLU A 31 -25.63 -11.98 -7.60
N ASP A 32 -25.83 -11.91 -8.91
CA ASP A 32 -25.60 -13.01 -9.86
C ASP A 32 -24.10 -13.32 -10.10
N GLY A 33 -23.20 -12.59 -9.45
CA GLY A 33 -21.75 -12.80 -9.52
C GLY A 33 -21.01 -11.98 -10.58
N ASN A 34 -21.71 -11.11 -11.34
CA ASN A 34 -21.07 -10.19 -12.26
C ASN A 34 -20.56 -8.94 -11.52
N TYR A 35 -19.50 -8.29 -12.01
CA TYR A 35 -18.96 -7.02 -11.48
C TYR A 35 -18.60 -7.00 -9.99
N VAL A 36 -18.44 -8.17 -9.36
CA VAL A 36 -18.13 -8.28 -7.92
C VAL A 36 -16.82 -7.55 -7.58
N THR A 37 -15.79 -7.70 -8.42
CA THR A 37 -14.51 -7.03 -8.22
C THR A 37 -14.63 -5.52 -8.32
N GLU A 38 -15.36 -5.01 -9.32
CA GLU A 38 -15.62 -3.58 -9.49
C GLU A 38 -16.42 -3.00 -8.33
N PHE A 39 -17.37 -3.77 -7.81
CA PHE A 39 -18.13 -3.42 -6.62
C PHE A 39 -17.21 -3.27 -5.42
N ILE A 40 -16.41 -4.29 -5.09
CA ILE A 40 -15.46 -4.25 -3.99
C ILE A 40 -14.53 -3.05 -4.12
N ASN A 41 -13.87 -2.88 -5.27
CA ASN A 41 -12.93 -1.80 -5.53
C ASN A 41 -13.59 -0.40 -5.50
N SER A 42 -14.91 -0.32 -5.69
CA SER A 42 -15.65 0.95 -5.61
C SER A 42 -16.01 1.32 -4.18
N PHE A 43 -16.18 0.33 -3.30
CA PHE A 43 -16.62 0.54 -1.92
C PHE A 43 -15.51 0.49 -0.87
N THR A 44 -14.31 0.07 -1.22
CA THR A 44 -13.13 0.11 -0.33
C THR A 44 -12.69 1.54 -0.02
N THR A 45 -12.10 1.73 1.16
CA THR A 45 -11.52 3.00 1.60
C THR A 45 -10.01 2.83 1.76
N ASN A 46 -9.25 3.45 0.85
CA ASN A 46 -7.82 3.18 0.66
C ASN A 46 -6.93 4.35 1.12
N LYS A 47 -7.26 4.99 2.26
CA LYS A 47 -6.46 6.10 2.79
C LYS A 47 -5.25 5.56 3.56
N THR A 48 -4.07 5.74 3.01
CA THR A 48 -2.80 5.35 3.61
C THR A 48 -1.71 6.38 3.28
N HIS A 49 -0.58 6.35 3.97
CA HIS A 49 0.63 7.10 3.66
C HIS A 49 1.85 6.40 4.27
N PHE A 50 3.05 6.72 3.78
CA PHE A 50 4.29 6.17 4.32
C PHE A 50 4.43 6.50 5.80
N PHE A 51 4.87 5.52 6.59
CA PHE A 51 5.11 5.64 8.04
C PHE A 51 3.92 6.20 8.83
N ARG A 52 2.69 5.88 8.38
CA ARG A 52 1.50 6.20 9.17
C ARG A 52 1.61 5.55 10.54
N GLU A 53 1.31 6.32 11.62
CA GLU A 53 1.49 5.88 13.01
C GLU A 53 2.95 5.44 13.25
N ASP A 54 3.89 6.36 13.01
CA ASP A 54 5.35 6.12 12.91
C ASP A 54 5.97 5.42 14.11
N PHE A 55 5.35 5.51 15.28
CA PHE A 55 5.78 4.83 16.50
C PHE A 55 5.82 3.29 16.35
N HIS A 56 4.98 2.68 15.52
CA HIS A 56 5.03 1.25 15.24
C HIS A 56 6.34 0.86 14.52
N PHE A 57 6.80 1.69 13.61
CA PHE A 57 8.05 1.45 12.89
C PHE A 57 9.27 1.70 13.77
N VAL A 58 9.17 2.64 14.71
CA VAL A 58 10.20 2.84 15.74
C VAL A 58 10.30 1.61 16.66
N ASP A 59 9.16 1.07 17.11
CA ASP A 59 9.13 -0.16 17.92
C ASP A 59 9.68 -1.38 17.15
N LEU A 60 9.29 -1.52 15.88
CA LEU A 60 9.83 -2.55 14.99
C LEU A 60 11.36 -2.45 14.88
N ARG A 61 11.89 -1.24 14.64
CA ARG A 61 13.33 -0.97 14.49
C ARG A 61 14.11 -1.25 15.78
N ASP A 62 13.61 -0.76 16.93
CA ASP A 62 14.39 -0.69 18.16
C ASP A 62 14.21 -1.93 19.05
N ARG A 63 13.08 -2.62 18.97
CA ARG A 63 12.74 -3.73 19.86
C ARG A 63 12.60 -5.09 19.16
N VAL A 64 12.03 -5.13 17.97
CA VAL A 64 11.74 -6.41 17.30
C VAL A 64 12.91 -6.87 16.44
N LEU A 65 13.31 -6.08 15.46
CA LEU A 65 14.32 -6.45 14.46
C LEU A 65 15.70 -6.79 15.04
N PRO A 66 16.20 -6.12 16.14
CA PRO A 66 17.48 -6.48 16.73
C PRO A 66 17.55 -7.93 17.23
N ASN A 67 16.44 -8.50 17.69
CA ASN A 67 16.38 -9.89 18.14
C ASN A 67 16.62 -10.86 16.97
N PHE A 68 16.06 -10.57 15.80
CA PHE A 68 16.26 -11.38 14.59
C PHE A 68 17.67 -11.21 14.02
N ALA A 69 18.23 -10.00 14.07
CA ALA A 69 19.61 -9.74 13.68
C ALA A 69 20.62 -10.53 14.53
N ASN A 70 20.33 -10.74 15.80
CA ASN A 70 21.19 -11.46 16.73
C ASN A 70 21.03 -12.98 16.62
N SER A 71 19.80 -13.47 16.39
CA SER A 71 19.52 -14.91 16.29
C SER A 71 19.83 -15.51 14.92
N GLY A 72 19.93 -14.70 13.88
CA GLY A 72 20.02 -15.16 12.48
C GLY A 72 18.73 -15.83 11.97
N THR A 73 17.65 -15.81 12.75
CA THR A 73 16.37 -16.40 12.38
C THR A 73 15.65 -15.54 11.35
N LYS A 74 14.97 -16.17 10.39
CA LYS A 74 14.13 -15.44 9.41
C LYS A 74 12.91 -14.85 10.10
N ILE A 75 12.61 -13.58 9.81
CA ILE A 75 11.34 -12.94 10.18
C ILE A 75 10.41 -12.89 8.96
N ASN A 76 9.20 -13.44 9.13
CA ASN A 76 8.10 -13.29 8.18
C ASN A 76 7.11 -12.28 8.74
N MET A 77 6.91 -11.17 8.04
CA MET A 77 6.01 -10.11 8.44
C MET A 77 4.75 -10.14 7.57
N TYR A 78 3.62 -9.78 8.15
CA TYR A 78 2.34 -9.74 7.45
C TYR A 78 1.73 -8.35 7.58
N CYS A 79 1.31 -7.78 6.44
CA CYS A 79 0.60 -6.51 6.35
C CYS A 79 -0.78 -6.79 5.76
N SER A 80 -1.81 -6.76 6.58
CA SER A 80 -3.20 -6.90 6.15
C SER A 80 -3.77 -5.55 5.71
N ALA A 81 -4.68 -5.55 4.72
CA ALA A 81 -5.28 -4.33 4.16
C ALA A 81 -4.21 -3.30 3.75
N SER A 82 -3.23 -3.77 2.96
CA SER A 82 -2.02 -3.01 2.61
C SER A 82 -2.28 -1.80 1.69
N SER A 83 -3.49 -1.67 1.16
CA SER A 83 -3.91 -0.58 0.28
C SER A 83 -2.90 -0.36 -0.87
N THR A 84 -2.51 0.88 -1.12
CA THR A 84 -1.56 1.26 -2.16
C THR A 84 -0.09 0.96 -1.84
N GLY A 85 0.20 0.24 -0.74
CA GLY A 85 1.50 -0.36 -0.46
C GLY A 85 2.45 0.47 0.39
N GLU A 86 2.05 1.64 0.85
CA GLU A 86 2.93 2.52 1.64
C GLU A 86 3.38 1.85 2.95
N GLU A 87 2.49 1.10 3.60
CA GLU A 87 2.82 0.40 4.85
C GLU A 87 3.85 -0.71 4.65
N PRO A 88 3.66 -1.71 3.76
CA PRO A 88 4.66 -2.76 3.57
C PRO A 88 6.00 -2.21 3.05
N TYR A 89 6.01 -1.14 2.26
CA TYR A 89 7.26 -0.47 1.90
C TYR A 89 7.92 0.23 3.09
N SER A 90 7.14 0.82 4.01
CA SER A 90 7.66 1.39 5.26
C SER A 90 8.27 0.31 6.15
N MET A 91 7.65 -0.87 6.24
CA MET A 91 8.21 -2.03 6.93
C MET A 91 9.56 -2.46 6.32
N ALA A 92 9.63 -2.57 5.00
CA ALA A 92 10.85 -2.97 4.30
C ALA A 92 11.97 -1.93 4.49
N MET A 93 11.67 -0.63 4.40
CA MET A 93 12.65 0.44 4.69
C MET A 93 13.15 0.36 6.13
N THR A 94 12.27 0.07 7.09
CA THR A 94 12.63 -0.09 8.51
C THR A 94 13.61 -1.25 8.69
N VAL A 95 13.41 -2.37 8.02
CA VAL A 95 14.35 -3.50 8.04
C VAL A 95 15.72 -3.08 7.53
N LEU A 96 15.79 -2.44 6.36
CA LEU A 96 17.07 -2.04 5.75
C LEU A 96 17.83 -1.00 6.57
N GLU A 97 17.14 -0.01 7.15
CA GLU A 97 17.76 0.97 8.04
C GLU A 97 18.24 0.32 9.35
N THR A 98 17.51 -0.68 9.87
CA THR A 98 17.95 -1.44 11.04
C THR A 98 19.18 -2.28 10.75
N MET A 99 19.24 -2.92 9.59
CA MET A 99 20.44 -3.67 9.15
C MET A 99 21.67 -2.76 9.08
N GLU A 100 21.52 -1.58 8.52
CA GLU A 100 22.62 -0.60 8.47
C GLU A 100 23.01 -0.11 9.86
N LEU A 101 22.04 0.23 10.70
CA LEU A 101 22.28 0.70 12.08
C LEU A 101 23.05 -0.33 12.91
N LEU A 102 22.74 -1.61 12.76
CA LEU A 102 23.35 -2.70 13.53
C LEU A 102 24.60 -3.28 12.87
N GLY A 103 24.87 -2.96 11.60
CA GLY A 103 25.92 -3.59 10.82
C GLY A 103 25.70 -5.11 10.64
N LYS A 104 24.44 -5.56 10.65
CA LYS A 104 24.05 -6.98 10.60
C LYS A 104 22.99 -7.22 9.54
N THR A 105 22.97 -8.42 8.97
CA THR A 105 21.94 -8.85 8.03
C THR A 105 20.72 -9.37 8.79
N ILE A 106 19.53 -8.99 8.33
CA ILE A 106 18.25 -9.52 8.79
C ILE A 106 17.58 -10.20 7.61
N ASN A 107 17.32 -11.50 7.72
CA ASN A 107 16.57 -12.24 6.71
C ASN A 107 15.07 -11.98 6.93
N ALA A 108 14.48 -11.10 6.12
CA ALA A 108 13.09 -10.69 6.25
C ALA A 108 12.32 -10.88 4.95
N SER A 109 11.05 -11.27 5.07
CA SER A 109 10.07 -11.26 3.99
C SER A 109 8.75 -10.69 4.48
N ILE A 110 8.03 -10.00 3.59
CA ILE A 110 6.77 -9.34 3.89
C ILE A 110 5.71 -9.88 2.93
N ILE A 111 4.60 -10.37 3.49
CA ILE A 111 3.39 -10.68 2.74
C ILE A 111 2.42 -9.52 2.97
N ALA A 112 1.97 -8.91 1.91
CA ALA A 112 1.02 -7.79 1.94
C ALA A 112 -0.26 -8.19 1.20
N THR A 113 -1.40 -7.99 1.84
CA THR A 113 -2.69 -8.40 1.26
C THR A 113 -3.69 -7.26 1.27
N ASP A 114 -4.56 -7.26 0.28
CA ASP A 114 -5.74 -6.40 0.22
C ASP A 114 -6.84 -7.09 -0.59
N ILE A 115 -8.08 -6.68 -0.39
CA ILE A 115 -9.20 -7.15 -1.19
C ILE A 115 -9.34 -6.38 -2.51
N ASP A 116 -8.87 -5.13 -2.53
CA ASP A 116 -8.95 -4.25 -3.71
C ASP A 116 -7.77 -4.52 -4.66
N THR A 117 -8.07 -5.14 -5.78
CA THR A 117 -7.07 -5.52 -6.79
C THR A 117 -6.37 -4.31 -7.45
N ASN A 118 -7.07 -3.15 -7.55
CA ASN A 118 -6.50 -1.95 -8.15
C ASN A 118 -5.40 -1.36 -7.27
N VAL A 119 -5.60 -1.34 -5.94
CA VAL A 119 -4.58 -0.82 -5.03
C VAL A 119 -3.37 -1.75 -4.96
N LEU A 120 -3.57 -3.07 -5.01
CA LEU A 120 -2.46 -4.04 -5.09
C LEU A 120 -1.64 -3.87 -6.36
N GLN A 121 -2.29 -3.63 -7.50
CA GLN A 121 -1.57 -3.33 -8.75
C GLN A 121 -0.79 -2.01 -8.63
N TYR A 122 -1.36 -0.99 -8.00
CA TYR A 122 -0.68 0.27 -7.73
C TYR A 122 0.54 0.05 -6.83
N ALA A 123 0.37 -0.70 -5.73
CA ALA A 123 1.43 -1.07 -4.80
C ALA A 123 2.58 -1.82 -5.52
N ALA A 124 2.26 -2.82 -6.33
CA ALA A 124 3.25 -3.59 -7.08
C ALA A 124 4.03 -2.71 -8.08
N ASN A 125 3.38 -1.73 -8.73
CA ASN A 125 4.04 -0.75 -9.57
C ASN A 125 5.01 0.13 -8.78
N GLY A 126 4.66 0.47 -7.54
CA GLY A 126 5.50 1.23 -6.61
C GLY A 126 5.86 2.62 -7.12
N ILE A 127 4.92 3.32 -7.76
CA ILE A 127 5.10 4.68 -8.26
C ILE A 127 4.15 5.59 -7.51
N TYR A 128 4.71 6.58 -6.80
CA TYR A 128 3.96 7.48 -5.94
C TYR A 128 4.16 8.93 -6.36
N ARG A 129 3.15 9.76 -6.08
CA ARG A 129 3.20 11.20 -6.28
C ARG A 129 3.44 11.89 -4.96
N PHE A 130 4.43 12.77 -4.94
CA PHE A 130 4.77 13.53 -3.75
C PHE A 130 4.59 15.03 -4.00
N SER A 131 3.98 15.71 -3.02
CA SER A 131 4.05 17.16 -2.94
C SER A 131 5.40 17.58 -2.37
N LYS A 132 5.98 18.68 -2.85
CA LYS A 132 7.23 19.26 -2.32
C LYS A 132 7.17 19.60 -0.82
N SER A 133 5.96 19.72 -0.27
CA SER A 133 5.70 20.09 1.14
C SER A 133 5.45 18.92 2.07
N SER A 134 5.37 17.67 1.57
CA SER A 134 5.05 16.53 2.42
C SER A 134 6.25 16.07 3.25
N LYS A 135 6.14 16.18 4.57
CA LYS A 135 7.03 15.52 5.54
C LYS A 135 6.53 14.09 5.78
N GLU A 136 6.65 13.24 4.78
CA GLU A 136 6.07 11.89 4.86
C GLU A 136 7.01 10.85 5.46
N PHE A 137 8.27 11.22 5.71
CA PHE A 137 9.26 10.27 6.22
C PHE A 137 9.83 10.73 7.57
N PRO A 138 9.97 9.81 8.53
CA PRO A 138 10.71 10.07 9.77
C PRO A 138 12.15 10.49 9.48
N SER A 139 12.77 11.25 10.38
CA SER A 139 14.13 11.79 10.21
C SER A 139 15.22 10.71 10.08
N TRP A 140 14.96 9.51 10.57
CA TRP A 140 15.87 8.36 10.48
C TRP A 140 15.76 7.59 9.17
N ILE A 141 14.78 7.92 8.31
CA ILE A 141 14.67 7.38 6.95
C ILE A 141 15.32 8.33 5.95
N ARG A 142 16.10 7.75 5.04
CA ARG A 142 16.75 8.46 3.93
C ARG A 142 16.07 8.09 2.61
N PRO A 143 14.99 8.78 2.20
CA PRO A 143 14.16 8.38 1.05
C PRO A 143 14.95 8.20 -0.26
N GLN A 144 16.01 8.98 -0.45
CA GLN A 144 16.86 8.90 -1.65
C GLN A 144 17.54 7.55 -1.84
N LYS A 145 17.65 6.71 -0.81
CA LYS A 145 18.16 5.33 -0.90
C LYS A 145 17.15 4.39 -1.55
N TYR A 146 15.87 4.65 -1.31
CA TYR A 146 14.79 3.72 -1.59
C TYR A 146 13.97 4.08 -2.81
N PHE A 147 14.09 5.32 -3.27
CA PHE A 147 13.30 5.82 -4.38
C PHE A 147 14.16 6.45 -5.48
N LYS A 148 13.85 6.08 -6.72
CA LYS A 148 14.27 6.83 -7.91
C LYS A 148 13.28 7.97 -8.11
N ARG A 149 13.79 9.21 -8.22
CA ARG A 149 13.00 10.42 -8.36
C ARG A 149 12.91 10.84 -9.82
N ARG A 150 11.71 11.23 -10.27
CA ARG A 150 11.49 11.92 -11.55
C ARG A 150 10.63 13.15 -11.31
N ILE A 151 11.07 14.29 -11.84
CA ILE A 151 10.26 15.51 -11.86
C ILE A 151 9.46 15.49 -13.16
N GLN A 152 8.14 15.64 -13.07
CA GLN A 152 7.26 15.76 -14.21
C GLN A 152 6.59 17.14 -14.15
N LYS A 153 6.63 17.88 -15.27
CA LYS A 153 5.87 19.13 -15.43
C LYS A 153 4.54 18.79 -16.07
N ASN A 154 3.47 19.24 -15.46
CA ASN A 154 2.11 19.15 -16.00
C ASN A 154 1.47 20.56 -16.00
N LEU A 155 0.25 20.67 -16.52
CA LEU A 155 -0.48 21.94 -16.62
C LEU A 155 -0.76 22.61 -15.24
N SER A 156 -0.73 21.83 -14.16
CA SER A 156 -0.95 22.29 -12.78
C SER A 156 0.37 22.59 -12.01
N GLY A 157 1.54 22.42 -12.65
CA GLY A 157 2.83 22.70 -12.04
C GLY A 157 3.81 21.51 -12.05
N GLU A 158 4.83 21.57 -11.19
CA GLU A 158 5.80 20.50 -11.04
C GLU A 158 5.29 19.44 -10.06
N GLU A 159 5.21 18.21 -10.51
CA GLU A 159 4.93 17.03 -9.72
C GLU A 159 6.20 16.20 -9.54
N VAL A 160 6.41 15.68 -8.34
CA VAL A 160 7.51 14.76 -8.07
C VAL A 160 6.97 13.34 -8.06
N LEU A 161 7.36 12.55 -9.05
CA LEU A 161 7.14 11.11 -9.04
C LEU A 161 8.33 10.42 -8.40
N ILE A 162 8.05 9.49 -7.50
CA ILE A 162 9.06 8.59 -6.95
C ILE A 162 8.71 7.15 -7.33
N LYS A 163 9.72 6.36 -7.63
CA LYS A 163 9.58 4.93 -7.90
C LYS A 163 10.40 4.16 -6.89
N VAL A 164 9.77 3.22 -6.23
CA VAL A 164 10.42 2.27 -5.31
C VAL A 164 11.51 1.49 -6.05
N ASN A 165 12.67 1.31 -5.40
CA ASN A 165 13.76 0.51 -5.95
C ASN A 165 13.46 -1.00 -5.89
N ASP A 166 14.25 -1.79 -6.63
CA ASP A 166 14.03 -3.22 -6.73
C ASP A 166 14.40 -3.98 -5.44
N GLU A 167 15.24 -3.41 -4.60
CA GLU A 167 15.64 -3.98 -3.32
C GLU A 167 14.44 -4.09 -2.38
N LEU A 168 13.67 -3.00 -2.21
CA LEU A 168 12.45 -3.01 -1.42
C LEU A 168 11.40 -3.96 -2.03
N LYS A 169 11.23 -3.91 -3.36
CA LYS A 169 10.23 -4.75 -4.04
C LYS A 169 10.46 -6.24 -3.83
N LYS A 170 11.72 -6.69 -3.82
CA LYS A 170 12.09 -8.10 -3.61
C LYS A 170 11.72 -8.62 -2.22
N MET A 171 11.55 -7.73 -1.25
CA MET A 171 11.18 -8.11 0.12
C MET A 171 9.68 -8.34 0.29
N ILE A 172 8.85 -7.90 -0.66
CA ILE A 172 7.39 -7.85 -0.50
C ILE A 172 6.71 -8.68 -1.58
N THR A 173 5.74 -9.48 -1.15
CA THR A 173 4.83 -10.22 -2.05
C THR A 173 3.41 -9.72 -1.80
N PHE A 174 2.71 -9.35 -2.88
CA PHE A 174 1.33 -8.86 -2.81
C PHE A 174 0.34 -9.95 -3.22
N HIS A 175 -0.71 -10.15 -2.43
CA HIS A 175 -1.78 -11.12 -2.72
C HIS A 175 -3.16 -10.51 -2.48
N VAL A 176 -4.13 -10.95 -3.28
CA VAL A 176 -5.54 -10.66 -3.03
C VAL A 176 -6.01 -11.53 -1.88
N MET A 177 -6.64 -10.93 -0.89
CA MET A 177 -7.20 -11.67 0.25
C MET A 177 -8.41 -10.93 0.80
N ASN A 178 -9.51 -11.64 0.98
CA ASN A 178 -10.63 -11.19 1.78
C ASN A 178 -10.46 -11.74 3.21
N LEU A 179 -10.32 -10.85 4.19
CA LEU A 179 -10.13 -11.24 5.60
C LEU A 179 -11.37 -11.91 6.23
N SER A 180 -12.52 -11.85 5.56
CA SER A 180 -13.75 -12.51 5.99
C SER A 180 -13.90 -13.93 5.43
N ASP A 181 -13.05 -14.34 4.48
CA ASP A 181 -13.09 -15.70 3.95
C ASP A 181 -12.50 -16.67 4.96
N ASN A 182 -13.36 -17.52 5.53
CA ASN A 182 -12.96 -18.66 6.37
C ASN A 182 -12.48 -19.78 5.44
N SER A 183 -11.23 -19.77 5.05
CA SER A 183 -10.58 -20.87 4.32
C SER A 183 -9.67 -21.68 5.24
#